data_309f7b70ad31f0c86c4c2a83221f7f9e
#
_entry.id   309f7b70ad31f0c86c4c2a83221f7f9e
#
_cell.length_a   1.000
_cell.length_b   1.000
_cell.length_c   1.000
_cell.angle_alpha   90.00
_cell.angle_beta   90.00
_cell.angle_gamma   90.00
#
_symmetry.space_group_name_H-M   'P 1'
#
loop_
_entity.id
_entity.type
_entity.pdbx_description
1 polymer ?
#
loop_
_entity_poly.entity_id
_entity_poly.type
_entity_poly.pdbx_seq_one_letter_code
_entity_poly.pdbx_strand_id
1 'polypeptide(L)'
;MQLINNIMQNLKGKTALVTGGGRGLGKAVALALAAEGVNVAITGRNENNLKSVVAEIESKGVKSSYSVFDVTDKKQVFASLEKLQNDFGKFDILINNAGIAAFGGILEMDEEQWEDIVKTNLFGPYYVVKAVVPGMVEKKSGDVVNISSTAGLKGNALTSAYSASKFGLIGMSESMMFELRKQNIRVTTLTPSTI
;
A
#
# COMPACT_ATOMS: atom_id res chain seq x y z
N MET A 1 2.05 28.38 -6.02
CA MET A 1 0.62 28.03 -6.01
C MET A 1 0.16 27.37 -7.32
N GLN A 2 0.47 27.93 -8.51
CA GLN A 2 0.08 27.38 -9.82
C GLN A 2 0.68 25.99 -10.12
N LEU A 3 1.90 25.72 -9.70
CA LEU A 3 2.57 24.41 -9.86
C LEU A 3 1.92 23.30 -9.02
N ILE A 4 1.52 23.63 -7.78
CA ILE A 4 0.81 22.72 -6.88
C ILE A 4 -0.59 22.40 -7.42
N ASN A 5 -1.32 23.42 -7.93
CA ASN A 5 -2.61 23.22 -8.56
C ASN A 5 -2.52 22.34 -9.82
N ASN A 6 -1.47 22.44 -10.63
CA ASN A 6 -1.27 21.58 -11.80
C ASN A 6 -0.98 20.13 -11.43
N ILE A 7 -0.27 19.88 -10.32
CA ILE A 7 0.00 18.52 -9.82
C ILE A 7 -1.30 17.90 -9.29
N MET A 8 -2.12 18.66 -8.58
CA MET A 8 -3.39 18.21 -8.00
C MET A 8 -4.45 17.95 -9.09
N GLN A 9 -4.50 18.74 -10.15
CA GLN A 9 -5.39 18.50 -11.30
C GLN A 9 -5.13 17.17 -12.02
N ASN A 10 -3.95 16.59 -11.85
CA ASN A 10 -3.55 15.34 -12.49
C ASN A 10 -4.04 14.08 -11.72
N LEU A 11 -4.68 14.23 -10.57
CA LEU A 11 -5.20 13.11 -9.75
C LEU A 11 -6.67 12.80 -10.03
N LYS A 12 -7.45 13.79 -10.41
CA LYS A 12 -8.90 13.65 -10.62
C LYS A 12 -9.23 12.57 -11.65
N GLY A 13 -10.11 11.65 -11.25
CA GLY A 13 -10.56 10.54 -12.10
C GLY A 13 -9.60 9.35 -12.15
N LYS A 14 -8.39 9.44 -11.57
CA LYS A 14 -7.49 8.29 -11.41
C LYS A 14 -8.09 7.25 -10.47
N THR A 15 -7.55 6.04 -10.52
CA THR A 15 -7.91 4.93 -9.64
C THR A 15 -6.75 4.57 -8.72
N ALA A 16 -7.01 4.42 -7.44
CA ALA A 16 -6.02 4.05 -6.43
C ALA A 16 -6.43 2.78 -5.68
N LEU A 17 -5.43 1.96 -5.36
CA LEU A 17 -5.54 0.87 -4.38
C LEU A 17 -4.76 1.23 -3.13
N VAL A 18 -5.40 1.13 -1.96
CA VAL A 18 -4.75 1.32 -0.65
C VAL A 18 -4.88 0.05 0.18
N THR A 19 -3.77 -0.63 0.44
CA THR A 19 -3.78 -1.79 1.33
C THR A 19 -3.80 -1.36 2.80
N GLY A 20 -4.54 -2.10 3.64
CA GLY A 20 -4.72 -1.70 5.03
C GLY A 20 -5.54 -0.41 5.18
N GLY A 21 -6.45 -0.13 4.21
CA GLY A 21 -7.22 1.11 4.13
C GLY A 21 -8.35 1.27 5.14
N GLY A 22 -8.64 0.24 5.96
CA GLY A 22 -9.78 0.25 6.89
C GLY A 22 -9.57 1.05 8.18
N ARG A 23 -8.35 1.51 8.49
CA ARG A 23 -8.02 2.29 9.71
C ARG A 23 -6.70 3.04 9.58
N GLY A 24 -6.43 3.91 10.59
CA GLY A 24 -5.13 4.57 10.75
C GLY A 24 -4.67 5.33 9.51
N LEU A 25 -3.37 5.23 9.22
CA LEU A 25 -2.74 5.92 8.09
C LEU A 25 -3.37 5.54 6.75
N GLY A 26 -3.67 4.25 6.52
CA GLY A 26 -4.29 3.79 5.28
C GLY A 26 -5.66 4.43 5.03
N LYS A 27 -6.50 4.53 6.07
CA LYS A 27 -7.78 5.26 6.00
C LYS A 27 -7.55 6.73 5.68
N ALA A 28 -6.63 7.40 6.38
CA ALA A 28 -6.34 8.82 6.16
C ALA A 28 -5.86 9.08 4.71
N VAL A 29 -4.97 8.25 4.18
CA VAL A 29 -4.50 8.32 2.79
C VAL A 29 -5.64 8.10 1.80
N ALA A 30 -6.50 7.09 2.04
CA ALA A 30 -7.65 6.81 1.18
C ALA A 30 -8.61 8.00 1.10
N LEU A 31 -8.92 8.60 2.25
CA LEU A 31 -9.79 9.78 2.32
C LEU A 31 -9.16 11.04 1.69
N ALA A 32 -7.85 11.23 1.83
CA ALA A 32 -7.13 12.32 1.20
C ALA A 32 -7.14 12.19 -0.33
N LEU A 33 -6.87 10.98 -0.86
CA LEU A 33 -6.95 10.73 -2.30
C LEU A 33 -8.38 10.96 -2.84
N ALA A 34 -9.39 10.51 -2.11
CA ALA A 34 -10.80 10.73 -2.47
C ALA A 34 -11.15 12.23 -2.52
N ALA A 35 -10.63 13.04 -1.60
CA ALA A 35 -10.84 14.47 -1.58
C ALA A 35 -10.25 15.19 -2.83
N GLU A 36 -9.21 14.59 -3.43
CA GLU A 36 -8.60 15.04 -4.68
C GLU A 36 -9.29 14.47 -5.95
N GLY A 37 -10.44 13.81 -5.79
CA GLY A 37 -11.22 13.26 -6.89
C GLY A 37 -10.71 11.93 -7.43
N VAL A 38 -9.90 11.19 -6.67
CA VAL A 38 -9.43 9.85 -7.01
C VAL A 38 -10.48 8.83 -6.63
N ASN A 39 -10.78 7.87 -7.51
CA ASN A 39 -11.56 6.69 -7.18
C ASN A 39 -10.70 5.73 -6.37
N VAL A 40 -11.15 5.30 -5.19
CA VAL A 40 -10.28 4.58 -4.25
C VAL A 40 -10.86 3.22 -3.90
N ALA A 41 -10.09 2.17 -4.17
CA ALA A 41 -10.34 0.83 -3.64
C ALA A 41 -9.45 0.60 -2.40
N ILE A 42 -9.99 -0.01 -1.37
CA ILE A 42 -9.28 -0.31 -0.13
C ILE A 42 -9.31 -1.80 0.18
N THR A 43 -8.27 -2.30 0.85
CA THR A 43 -8.25 -3.69 1.30
C THR A 43 -7.85 -3.81 2.77
N GLY A 44 -8.19 -4.95 3.36
CA GLY A 44 -7.86 -5.26 4.76
C GLY A 44 -8.59 -6.49 5.25
N ARG A 45 -8.41 -6.83 6.52
CA ARG A 45 -8.98 -8.05 7.11
C ARG A 45 -10.35 -7.86 7.77
N ASN A 46 -10.66 -6.63 8.19
CA ASN A 46 -11.91 -6.34 8.89
C ASN A 46 -12.92 -5.68 7.94
N GLU A 47 -13.93 -6.45 7.54
CA GLU A 47 -14.94 -6.02 6.59
C GLU A 47 -15.75 -4.81 7.07
N ASN A 48 -16.12 -4.77 8.35
CA ASN A 48 -16.92 -3.67 8.90
C ASN A 48 -16.16 -2.33 8.81
N ASN A 49 -14.85 -2.35 9.11
CA ASN A 49 -14.01 -1.16 8.97
C ASN A 49 -13.93 -0.71 7.50
N LEU A 50 -13.78 -1.67 6.58
CA LEU A 50 -13.71 -1.36 5.15
C LEU A 50 -15.02 -0.77 4.65
N LYS A 51 -16.18 -1.36 5.00
CA LYS A 51 -17.51 -0.82 4.65
C LYS A 51 -17.70 0.61 5.12
N SER A 52 -17.32 0.89 6.37
CA SER A 52 -17.41 2.25 6.93
C SER A 52 -16.56 3.25 6.14
N VAL A 53 -15.31 2.89 5.82
CA VAL A 53 -14.41 3.79 5.08
C VAL A 53 -14.85 3.98 3.63
N VAL A 54 -15.38 2.94 2.97
CA VAL A 54 -15.96 3.06 1.62
C VAL A 54 -17.09 4.09 1.61
N ALA A 55 -18.03 4.02 2.56
CA ALA A 55 -19.12 5.00 2.67
C ALA A 55 -18.58 6.45 2.87
N GLU A 56 -17.52 6.61 3.67
CA GLU A 56 -16.87 7.92 3.85
C GLU A 56 -16.19 8.42 2.55
N ILE A 57 -15.59 7.51 1.75
CA ILE A 57 -14.99 7.86 0.46
C ILE A 57 -16.08 8.26 -0.54
N GLU A 58 -17.15 7.47 -0.65
CA GLU A 58 -18.27 7.75 -1.56
C GLU A 58 -18.98 9.07 -1.26
N SER A 59 -19.03 9.48 0.02
CA SER A 59 -19.57 10.78 0.41
C SER A 59 -18.80 11.97 -0.18
N LYS A 60 -17.58 11.75 -0.70
CA LYS A 60 -16.77 12.76 -1.42
C LYS A 60 -17.07 12.83 -2.92
N GLY A 61 -18.03 12.04 -3.42
CA GLY A 61 -18.47 12.04 -4.80
C GLY A 61 -17.58 11.25 -5.76
N VAL A 62 -16.75 10.35 -5.27
CA VAL A 62 -15.91 9.45 -6.06
C VAL A 62 -16.36 8.00 -5.91
N LYS A 63 -15.97 7.14 -6.85
CA LYS A 63 -16.23 5.70 -6.74
C LYS A 63 -15.34 5.09 -5.66
N SER A 64 -15.89 4.15 -4.89
CA SER A 64 -15.13 3.36 -3.95
C SER A 64 -15.49 1.88 -4.02
N SER A 65 -14.59 1.03 -3.57
CA SER A 65 -14.81 -0.42 -3.44
C SER A 65 -13.86 -0.96 -2.37
N TYR A 66 -14.13 -2.19 -1.93
CA TYR A 66 -13.23 -2.87 -1.01
C TYR A 66 -13.10 -4.36 -1.34
N SER A 67 -12.02 -4.95 -0.85
CA SER A 67 -11.86 -6.40 -0.83
C SER A 67 -11.26 -6.86 0.50
N VAL A 68 -11.81 -7.96 1.02
CA VAL A 68 -11.37 -8.54 2.30
C VAL A 68 -10.36 -9.64 2.03
N PHE A 69 -9.12 -9.44 2.43
CA PHE A 69 -8.09 -10.47 2.42
C PHE A 69 -6.92 -10.13 3.35
N ASP A 70 -6.13 -11.14 3.68
CA ASP A 70 -4.82 -10.97 4.31
C ASP A 70 -3.74 -10.85 3.23
N VAL A 71 -2.90 -9.82 3.31
CA VAL A 71 -1.80 -9.60 2.34
C VAL A 71 -0.74 -10.72 2.37
N THR A 72 -0.73 -11.54 3.42
CA THR A 72 0.17 -12.70 3.54
C THR A 72 -0.32 -13.92 2.76
N ASP A 73 -1.61 -13.99 2.47
CA ASP A 73 -2.18 -15.07 1.65
C ASP A 73 -2.08 -14.73 0.16
N LYS A 74 -1.01 -15.24 -0.46
CA LYS A 74 -0.77 -15.04 -1.89
C LYS A 74 -1.97 -15.38 -2.77
N LYS A 75 -2.68 -16.47 -2.50
CA LYS A 75 -3.82 -16.91 -3.33
C LYS A 75 -4.97 -15.92 -3.23
N GLN A 76 -5.31 -15.50 -2.01
CA GLN A 76 -6.35 -14.48 -1.79
C GLN A 76 -5.97 -13.15 -2.44
N VAL A 77 -4.72 -12.69 -2.31
CA VAL A 77 -4.24 -11.44 -2.92
C VAL A 77 -4.49 -11.46 -4.43
N PHE A 78 -4.02 -12.49 -5.15
CA PHE A 78 -4.16 -12.53 -6.60
C PHE A 78 -5.62 -12.62 -7.04
N ALA A 79 -6.42 -13.54 -6.48
CA ALA A 79 -7.83 -13.71 -6.84
C ALA A 79 -8.67 -12.46 -6.54
N SER A 80 -8.46 -11.85 -5.36
CA SER A 80 -9.20 -10.66 -4.94
C SER A 80 -8.85 -9.43 -5.76
N LEU A 81 -7.56 -9.23 -6.09
CA LEU A 81 -7.13 -8.07 -6.87
C LEU A 81 -7.47 -8.22 -8.35
N GLU A 82 -7.47 -9.43 -8.90
CA GLU A 82 -7.99 -9.68 -10.24
C GLU A 82 -9.48 -9.28 -10.35
N LYS A 83 -10.31 -9.77 -9.42
CA LYS A 83 -11.72 -9.40 -9.35
C LYS A 83 -11.91 -7.89 -9.21
N LEU A 84 -11.19 -7.28 -8.27
CA LEU A 84 -11.29 -5.85 -8.01
C LEU A 84 -10.89 -5.01 -9.22
N GLN A 85 -9.87 -5.41 -9.98
CA GLN A 85 -9.47 -4.75 -11.22
C GLN A 85 -10.48 -4.94 -12.36
N ASN A 86 -11.18 -6.08 -12.42
CA ASN A 86 -12.25 -6.29 -13.38
C ASN A 86 -13.45 -5.37 -13.12
N ASP A 87 -13.80 -5.14 -11.85
CA ASP A 87 -14.97 -4.34 -11.46
C ASP A 87 -14.64 -2.83 -11.40
N PHE A 88 -13.43 -2.48 -11.00
CA PHE A 88 -13.02 -1.10 -10.70
C PHE A 88 -12.10 -0.47 -11.76
N GLY A 89 -11.48 -1.29 -12.59
CA GLY A 89 -10.46 -0.91 -13.56
C GLY A 89 -9.03 -1.08 -13.02
N LYS A 90 -8.07 -1.04 -13.94
CA LYS A 90 -6.63 -1.14 -13.60
C LYS A 90 -6.19 0.11 -12.83
N PHE A 91 -5.51 -0.08 -11.72
CA PHE A 91 -5.07 1.00 -10.84
C PHE A 91 -3.98 1.88 -11.47
N ASP A 92 -4.07 3.17 -11.22
CA ASP A 92 -3.05 4.18 -11.55
C ASP A 92 -2.10 4.40 -10.39
N ILE A 93 -2.59 4.21 -9.16
CA ILE A 93 -1.87 4.44 -7.91
C ILE A 93 -1.99 3.21 -7.03
N LEU A 94 -0.87 2.73 -6.52
CA LEU A 94 -0.80 1.69 -5.50
C LEU A 94 -0.15 2.24 -4.24
N ILE A 95 -0.86 2.17 -3.11
CA ILE A 95 -0.32 2.47 -1.79
C ILE A 95 -0.20 1.17 -0.98
N ASN A 96 1.01 0.64 -0.87
CA ASN A 96 1.32 -0.47 0.01
C ASN A 96 1.50 0.06 1.43
N ASN A 97 0.40 0.05 2.20
CA ASN A 97 0.35 0.54 3.56
C ASN A 97 0.10 -0.57 4.59
N ALA A 98 -0.52 -1.68 4.20
CA ALA A 98 -0.73 -2.79 5.13
C ALA A 98 0.56 -3.21 5.82
N GLY A 99 0.53 -3.28 7.14
CA GLY A 99 1.69 -3.64 7.93
C GLY A 99 1.33 -3.84 9.40
N ILE A 100 2.21 -4.54 10.10
CA ILE A 100 2.15 -4.78 11.53
C ILE A 100 3.48 -4.45 12.17
N ALA A 101 3.48 -4.15 13.46
CA ALA A 101 4.66 -3.98 14.27
C ALA A 101 4.47 -4.73 15.60
N ALA A 102 5.52 -5.37 16.05
CA ALA A 102 5.67 -5.83 17.42
C ALA A 102 7.12 -5.59 17.83
N PHE A 103 7.33 -5.44 19.11
CA PHE A 103 8.61 -5.09 19.68
C PHE A 103 9.03 -6.15 20.71
N GLY A 104 10.25 -6.62 20.61
CA GLY A 104 10.81 -7.63 21.50
C GLY A 104 12.31 -7.83 21.23
N GLY A 105 13.05 -8.28 22.23
CA GLY A 105 14.46 -8.66 22.08
C GLY A 105 14.62 -9.79 21.08
N ILE A 106 15.80 -9.91 20.48
CA ILE A 106 16.06 -10.93 19.46
C ILE A 106 15.99 -12.37 20.03
N LEU A 107 16.18 -12.53 21.33
CA LEU A 107 16.11 -13.83 22.02
C LEU A 107 14.73 -14.12 22.62
N GLU A 108 13.89 -13.09 22.81
CA GLU A 108 12.60 -13.19 23.49
C GLU A 108 11.41 -13.16 22.52
N MET A 109 11.60 -12.60 21.32
CA MET A 109 10.51 -12.54 20.34
C MET A 109 10.23 -13.95 19.81
N ASP A 110 8.96 -14.34 19.83
CA ASP A 110 8.49 -15.57 19.26
C ASP A 110 8.80 -15.65 17.76
N GLU A 111 9.26 -16.80 17.29
CA GLU A 111 9.67 -17.02 15.90
C GLU A 111 8.51 -16.79 14.93
N GLU A 112 7.31 -17.27 15.27
CA GLU A 112 6.11 -17.08 14.45
C GLU A 112 5.76 -15.59 14.33
N GLN A 113 5.85 -14.84 15.43
CA GLN A 113 5.61 -13.39 15.42
C GLN A 113 6.66 -12.65 14.59
N TRP A 114 7.93 -13.07 14.67
CA TRP A 114 9.00 -12.48 13.85
C TRP A 114 8.74 -12.71 12.36
N GLU A 115 8.37 -13.94 11.97
CA GLU A 115 8.01 -14.30 10.60
C GLU A 115 6.77 -13.53 10.10
N ASP A 116 5.73 -13.41 10.91
CA ASP A 116 4.50 -12.73 10.56
C ASP A 116 4.75 -11.24 10.23
N ILE A 117 5.66 -10.58 10.97
CA ILE A 117 6.06 -9.21 10.68
C ILE A 117 6.71 -9.12 9.30
N VAL A 118 7.62 -10.02 8.98
CA VAL A 118 8.31 -10.04 7.67
C VAL A 118 7.34 -10.42 6.56
N LYS A 119 6.51 -11.43 6.77
CA LYS A 119 5.48 -11.86 5.81
C LYS A 119 4.53 -10.70 5.48
N THR A 120 4.02 -10.02 6.50
CA THR A 120 3.08 -8.91 6.30
C THR A 120 3.73 -7.70 5.66
N ASN A 121 4.89 -7.27 6.17
CA ASN A 121 5.47 -5.97 5.80
C ASN A 121 6.34 -6.02 4.54
N LEU A 122 6.78 -7.20 4.09
CA LEU A 122 7.65 -7.36 2.94
C LEU A 122 7.04 -8.28 1.86
N PHE A 123 6.62 -9.50 2.21
CA PHE A 123 6.01 -10.38 1.21
C PHE A 123 4.64 -9.90 0.78
N GLY A 124 3.83 -9.33 1.69
CA GLY A 124 2.54 -8.74 1.36
C GLY A 124 2.64 -7.69 0.25
N PRO A 125 3.43 -6.61 0.42
CA PRO A 125 3.69 -5.64 -0.64
C PRO A 125 4.20 -6.26 -1.95
N TYR A 126 5.09 -7.25 -1.88
CA TYR A 126 5.56 -7.97 -3.06
C TYR A 126 4.41 -8.66 -3.82
N TYR A 127 3.51 -9.37 -3.14
CA TYR A 127 2.38 -10.02 -3.78
C TYR A 127 1.41 -9.01 -4.42
N VAL A 128 1.13 -7.91 -3.72
CA VAL A 128 0.27 -6.85 -4.24
C VAL A 128 0.89 -6.18 -5.48
N VAL A 129 2.19 -5.88 -5.46
CA VAL A 129 2.93 -5.37 -6.61
C VAL A 129 2.81 -6.32 -7.81
N LYS A 130 3.03 -7.62 -7.58
CA LYS A 130 2.92 -8.64 -8.65
C LYS A 130 1.52 -8.74 -9.26
N ALA A 131 0.48 -8.42 -8.49
CA ALA A 131 -0.91 -8.44 -8.96
C ALA A 131 -1.33 -7.15 -9.67
N VAL A 132 -0.78 -6.00 -9.28
CA VAL A 132 -1.25 -4.67 -9.73
C VAL A 132 -0.35 -4.07 -10.83
N VAL A 133 0.96 -4.13 -10.66
CA VAL A 133 1.93 -3.45 -11.55
C VAL A 133 1.87 -3.89 -13.01
N PRO A 134 1.56 -5.16 -13.37
CA PRO A 134 1.39 -5.53 -14.77
C PRO A 134 0.39 -4.62 -15.52
N GLY A 135 -0.71 -4.24 -14.88
CA GLY A 135 -1.67 -3.30 -15.46
C GLY A 135 -1.12 -1.87 -15.66
N MET A 136 -0.20 -1.43 -14.80
CA MET A 136 0.51 -0.16 -14.94
C MET A 136 1.52 -0.23 -16.11
N VAL A 137 2.22 -1.36 -16.27
CA VAL A 137 3.17 -1.60 -17.37
C VAL A 137 2.45 -1.53 -18.73
N GLU A 138 1.29 -2.17 -18.85
CA GLU A 138 0.48 -2.12 -20.07
C GLU A 138 0.06 -0.67 -20.43
N LYS A 139 -0.28 0.14 -19.42
CA LYS A 139 -0.66 1.55 -19.59
C LYS A 139 0.55 2.47 -19.78
N LYS A 140 1.77 1.99 -19.53
CA LYS A 140 3.01 2.79 -19.42
C LYS A 140 2.85 4.00 -18.51
N SER A 141 2.14 3.82 -17.41
CA SER A 141 1.85 4.87 -16.42
C SER A 141 1.45 4.24 -15.09
N GLY A 142 1.99 4.73 -13.99
CA GLY A 142 1.62 4.29 -12.66
C GLY A 142 2.49 4.88 -11.57
N ASP A 143 1.94 4.87 -10.36
CA ASP A 143 2.60 5.33 -9.15
C ASP A 143 2.50 4.26 -8.06
N VAL A 144 3.63 3.77 -7.59
CA VAL A 144 3.72 2.82 -6.47
C VAL A 144 4.32 3.55 -5.28
N VAL A 145 3.59 3.60 -4.17
CA VAL A 145 4.07 4.18 -2.90
C VAL A 145 4.12 3.08 -1.85
N ASN A 146 5.31 2.80 -1.35
CA ASN A 146 5.54 1.84 -0.28
C ASN A 146 5.72 2.57 1.06
N ILE A 147 4.89 2.24 2.05
CA ILE A 147 5.00 2.82 3.39
C ILE A 147 5.99 2.00 4.22
N SER A 148 7.21 2.52 4.30
CA SER A 148 8.25 1.99 5.17
C SER A 148 8.18 2.63 6.57
N SER A 149 9.31 2.97 7.15
CA SER A 149 9.46 3.61 8.47
C SER A 149 10.86 4.16 8.59
N THR A 150 11.10 5.07 9.54
CA THR A 150 12.46 5.40 9.99
C THR A 150 13.22 4.17 10.52
N ALA A 151 12.49 3.14 11.01
CA ALA A 151 13.08 1.84 11.36
C ALA A 151 13.62 1.05 10.15
N GLY A 152 13.29 1.45 8.92
CA GLY A 152 13.90 0.93 7.70
C GLY A 152 15.18 1.66 7.28
N LEU A 153 15.53 2.76 7.95
CA LEU A 153 16.77 3.52 7.74
C LEU A 153 17.80 3.24 8.83
N LYS A 154 17.34 2.96 10.04
CA LYS A 154 18.19 2.69 11.20
C LYS A 154 17.49 1.69 12.14
N GLY A 155 18.18 0.60 12.47
CA GLY A 155 17.72 -0.35 13.49
C GLY A 155 17.83 0.24 14.89
N ASN A 156 16.88 -0.16 15.75
CA ASN A 156 16.87 0.18 17.16
C ASN A 156 16.72 -1.10 18.01
N ALA A 157 17.02 -1.01 19.30
CA ALA A 157 16.74 -2.11 20.20
C ALA A 157 15.27 -2.53 20.14
N LEU A 158 15.00 -3.81 20.31
CA LEU A 158 13.66 -4.42 20.30
C LEU A 158 12.89 -4.34 18.96
N THR A 159 13.54 -3.91 17.86
CA THR A 159 12.85 -3.74 16.55
C THR A 159 13.38 -4.65 15.47
N SER A 160 14.07 -5.74 15.79
CA SER A 160 14.78 -6.56 14.80
C SER A 160 13.92 -7.02 13.63
N ALA A 161 12.77 -7.65 13.88
CA ALA A 161 11.84 -8.10 12.84
C ALA A 161 11.27 -6.93 12.04
N TYR A 162 10.80 -5.90 12.75
CA TYR A 162 10.21 -4.72 12.12
C TYR A 162 11.23 -3.98 11.27
N SER A 163 12.43 -3.72 11.80
CA SER A 163 13.51 -3.09 11.05
C SER A 163 13.90 -3.93 9.84
N ALA A 164 14.13 -5.23 9.99
CA ALA A 164 14.46 -6.12 8.87
C ALA A 164 13.41 -6.04 7.76
N SER A 165 12.12 -6.08 8.11
CA SER A 165 11.03 -5.98 7.14
C SER A 165 11.01 -4.62 6.41
N LYS A 166 11.26 -3.52 7.12
CA LYS A 166 11.21 -2.15 6.57
C LYS A 166 12.47 -1.79 5.78
N PHE A 167 13.66 -2.27 6.16
CA PHE A 167 14.87 -2.22 5.33
C PHE A 167 14.69 -3.04 4.04
N GLY A 168 14.16 -4.27 4.14
CA GLY A 168 13.86 -5.10 2.98
C GLY A 168 12.90 -4.40 2.01
N LEU A 169 11.86 -3.74 2.53
CA LEU A 169 10.90 -2.98 1.72
C LEU A 169 11.56 -1.79 1.00
N ILE A 170 12.50 -1.09 1.63
CA ILE A 170 13.28 -0.01 1.00
C ILE A 170 14.12 -0.59 -0.13
N GLY A 171 14.90 -1.64 0.12
CA GLY A 171 15.74 -2.28 -0.91
C GLY A 171 14.95 -2.81 -2.09
N MET A 172 13.78 -3.44 -1.83
CA MET A 172 12.85 -3.86 -2.88
C MET A 172 12.35 -2.67 -3.70
N SER A 173 12.01 -1.57 -3.03
CA SER A 173 11.47 -0.37 -3.69
C SER A 173 12.52 0.30 -4.59
N GLU A 174 13.77 0.39 -4.15
CA GLU A 174 14.89 0.94 -4.94
C GLU A 174 15.14 0.09 -6.19
N SER A 175 15.18 -1.23 -6.06
CA SER A 175 15.32 -2.14 -7.19
C SER A 175 14.18 -1.96 -8.19
N MET A 176 12.94 -1.96 -7.70
CA MET A 176 11.75 -1.73 -8.54
C MET A 176 11.78 -0.38 -9.26
N MET A 177 12.29 0.69 -8.63
CA MET A 177 12.43 2.00 -9.27
C MET A 177 13.32 1.91 -10.52
N PHE A 178 14.45 1.20 -10.44
CA PHE A 178 15.33 1.01 -11.61
C PHE A 178 14.70 0.12 -12.69
N GLU A 179 13.98 -0.92 -12.31
CA GLU A 179 13.31 -1.85 -13.22
C GLU A 179 12.15 -1.20 -13.98
N LEU A 180 11.34 -0.38 -13.28
CA LEU A 180 10.05 0.12 -13.78
C LEU A 180 10.10 1.53 -14.39
N ARG A 181 11.16 2.31 -14.16
CA ARG A 181 11.28 3.69 -14.68
C ARG A 181 11.18 3.77 -16.21
N LYS A 182 11.67 2.76 -16.94
CA LYS A 182 11.57 2.70 -18.40
C LYS A 182 10.15 2.44 -18.89
N GLN A 183 9.27 1.99 -18.01
CA GLN A 183 7.84 1.79 -18.26
C GLN A 183 7.00 3.01 -17.80
N ASN A 184 7.67 4.14 -17.47
CA ASN A 184 7.03 5.34 -16.95
C ASN A 184 6.21 5.08 -15.66
N ILE A 185 6.72 4.19 -14.80
CA ILE A 185 6.15 3.90 -13.47
C ILE A 185 7.09 4.46 -12.42
N ARG A 186 6.54 5.27 -11.52
CA ARG A 186 7.26 5.83 -10.38
C ARG A 186 7.13 4.93 -9.18
N VAL A 187 8.23 4.70 -8.47
CA VAL A 187 8.23 3.99 -7.20
C VAL A 187 8.78 4.93 -6.14
N THR A 188 8.02 5.14 -5.09
CA THR A 188 8.38 6.04 -3.98
C THR A 188 8.28 5.29 -2.66
N THR A 189 9.23 5.50 -1.78
CA THR A 189 9.18 4.97 -0.42
C THR A 189 9.02 6.13 0.57
N LEU A 190 8.02 6.03 1.43
CA LEU A 190 7.83 6.95 2.55
C LEU A 190 8.34 6.30 3.83
N THR A 191 9.09 7.06 4.61
CA THR A 191 9.70 6.60 5.87
C THR A 191 9.21 7.42 7.07
N PRO A 192 7.91 7.35 7.40
CA PRO A 192 7.37 8.09 8.53
C PRO A 192 8.05 7.65 9.83
N SER A 193 8.16 8.60 10.77
CA SER A 193 8.49 8.33 12.17
C SER A 193 7.22 7.91 12.94
N THR A 194 7.19 8.04 14.24
CA THR A 194 6.01 7.76 15.07
C THR A 194 4.86 8.66 14.65
N ILE A 195 3.72 8.03 14.34
CA ILE A 195 2.46 8.68 13.93
C ILE A 195 1.48 8.55 15.09
#